data_11436ed02899d00f859a742561d47976
#
_entry.id   11436ed02899d00f859a742561d47976
#
_cell.length_a   1.000
_cell.length_b   1.000
_cell.length_c   1.000
_cell.angle_alpha   90.00
_cell.angle_beta   90.00
_cell.angle_gamma   90.00
#
_symmetry.space_group_name_H-M   'P 1'
#
loop_
_entity.id
_entity.type
_entity.pdbx_description
1 polymer ?
#
loop_
_entity_poly.entity_id
_entity_poly.type
_entity_poly.pdbx_seq_one_letter_code
_entity_poly.pdbx_strand_id
1 'polypeptide(L)'
;RNHIHHNTMGIWLDWEAQGARITQNLLHDNDVPEGSIKLEGGMESQDIFIEVGHGPTLIDNNILLSRYGLRLATEGVAVVHNLILGSTTVVGAGTDWEVDGRSQRRYTPYHIRHRTEVAGMMTILHGDNRFYNNIFVQYYPVDNNESKESPYYQVVGNHVWDEYPTYDE
;
A
#
# COMPACT_ATOMS: atom_id res chain seq x y z
N ARG A 1 9.91 0.50 -17.38
CA ARG A 1 11.21 0.31 -16.73
C ARG A 1 11.71 1.65 -16.26
N ASN A 2 11.72 1.87 -14.95
CA ASN A 2 12.19 3.09 -14.34
C ASN A 2 13.14 2.77 -13.20
N HIS A 3 13.99 3.74 -12.86
CA HIS A 3 14.80 3.77 -11.67
C HIS A 3 14.32 4.94 -10.83
N ILE A 4 13.69 4.65 -9.70
CA ILE A 4 12.98 5.63 -8.86
C ILE A 4 13.60 5.59 -7.46
N HIS A 5 14.12 6.73 -7.02
CA HIS A 5 14.82 6.82 -5.75
C HIS A 5 14.82 8.22 -5.17
N HIS A 6 15.10 8.32 -3.86
CA HIS A 6 15.16 9.57 -3.10
C HIS A 6 13.88 10.41 -3.19
N ASN A 7 12.74 9.71 -3.15
CA ASN A 7 11.43 10.33 -3.02
C ASN A 7 10.81 9.91 -1.69
N THR A 8 9.89 10.68 -1.19
CA THR A 8 9.06 10.25 -0.05
C THR A 8 8.20 9.07 -0.46
N MET A 9 7.56 9.15 -1.62
CA MET A 9 6.84 8.04 -2.24
C MET A 9 7.36 7.81 -3.66
N GLY A 10 7.74 6.59 -3.98
CA GLY A 10 8.22 6.24 -5.30
C GLY A 10 7.10 6.24 -6.34
N ILE A 11 6.08 5.44 -6.09
CA ILE A 11 4.87 5.37 -6.92
C ILE A 11 3.66 5.38 -6.00
N TRP A 12 2.76 6.31 -6.25
CA TRP A 12 1.49 6.40 -5.53
C TRP A 12 0.33 6.34 -6.51
N LEU A 13 -0.50 5.31 -6.38
CA LEU A 13 -1.80 5.25 -7.05
C LEU A 13 -2.86 5.65 -6.05
N ASP A 14 -3.43 6.81 -6.27
CA ASP A 14 -4.48 7.39 -5.45
C ASP A 14 -5.87 7.00 -5.99
N TRP A 15 -6.90 7.56 -5.45
CA TRP A 15 -8.30 7.29 -5.75
C TRP A 15 -8.57 7.11 -7.25
N GLU A 16 -9.44 6.19 -7.60
CA GLU A 16 -9.84 5.87 -8.98
C GLU A 16 -8.74 5.24 -9.86
N ALA A 17 -7.58 4.96 -9.32
CA ALA A 17 -6.48 4.41 -10.11
C ALA A 17 -6.71 2.93 -10.47
N GLN A 18 -7.67 2.67 -11.32
CA GLN A 18 -8.03 1.34 -11.80
C GLN A 18 -7.36 0.98 -13.13
N GLY A 19 -7.16 -0.33 -13.37
CA GLY A 19 -6.56 -0.82 -14.60
C GLY A 19 -5.07 -0.54 -14.73
N ALA A 20 -4.39 -0.26 -13.62
CA ALA A 20 -2.99 0.11 -13.62
C ALA A 20 -2.05 -1.10 -13.65
N ARG A 21 -0.88 -0.92 -14.26
CA ARG A 21 0.23 -1.87 -14.18
C ARG A 21 1.53 -1.19 -13.81
N ILE A 22 2.16 -1.66 -12.75
CA ILE A 22 3.48 -1.23 -12.29
C ILE A 22 4.45 -2.36 -12.55
N THR A 23 5.35 -2.20 -13.51
CA THR A 23 6.18 -3.32 -13.96
C THR A 23 7.64 -2.95 -14.24
N GLN A 24 8.55 -3.86 -13.89
CA GLN A 24 9.96 -3.82 -14.25
C GLN A 24 10.68 -2.53 -13.77
N ASN A 25 10.35 -2.06 -12.57
CA ASN A 25 11.00 -0.91 -11.96
C ASN A 25 11.99 -1.34 -10.88
N LEU A 26 13.02 -0.52 -10.68
CA LEU A 26 13.89 -0.55 -9.52
C LEU A 26 13.54 0.64 -8.65
N LEU A 27 13.15 0.38 -7.40
CA LEU A 27 12.85 1.40 -6.40
C LEU A 27 13.75 1.18 -5.18
N HIS A 28 14.37 2.26 -4.70
CA HIS A 28 15.22 2.22 -3.52
C HIS A 28 15.40 3.61 -2.91
N ASP A 29 15.83 3.64 -1.65
CA ASP A 29 16.09 4.90 -0.93
C ASP A 29 14.92 5.91 -1.01
N ASN A 30 13.70 5.39 -1.09
CA ASN A 30 12.50 6.20 -1.00
C ASN A 30 12.13 6.32 0.47
N ASP A 31 12.55 7.41 1.09
CA ASP A 31 12.35 7.66 2.51
C ASP A 31 12.16 9.16 2.79
N VAL A 32 11.51 9.47 3.90
CA VAL A 32 11.41 10.85 4.38
C VAL A 32 12.79 11.29 4.87
N PRO A 33 13.37 12.35 4.32
CA PRO A 33 14.66 12.83 4.80
C PRO A 33 14.63 13.18 6.28
N GLU A 34 15.71 12.88 6.99
CA GLU A 34 15.84 13.22 8.41
C GLU A 34 15.63 14.73 8.63
N GLY A 35 14.85 15.07 9.64
CA GLY A 35 14.50 16.47 9.95
C GLY A 35 13.37 17.06 9.09
N SER A 36 12.78 16.29 8.19
CA SER A 36 11.62 16.74 7.44
C SER A 36 10.41 16.93 8.34
N ILE A 37 9.57 17.89 7.98
CA ILE A 37 8.27 18.07 8.65
C ILE A 37 7.40 16.85 8.32
N LYS A 38 7.01 16.10 9.35
CA LYS A 38 6.01 15.04 9.17
C LYS A 38 4.69 15.69 8.81
N LEU A 39 4.14 15.32 7.68
CA LEU A 39 2.79 15.77 7.31
C LEU A 39 1.78 15.16 8.29
N GLU A 40 0.87 15.98 8.79
CA GLU A 40 -0.28 15.46 9.55
C GLU A 40 -1.06 14.50 8.65
N GLY A 41 -1.38 13.33 9.19
CA GLY A 41 -2.05 12.27 8.43
C GLY A 41 -1.15 11.09 8.05
N GLY A 42 0.14 11.10 8.45
CA GLY A 42 0.98 9.89 8.40
C GLY A 42 1.28 9.39 7.00
N MET A 43 1.45 10.28 6.03
CA MET A 43 2.00 9.87 4.73
C MET A 43 3.46 9.48 4.93
N GLU A 44 3.67 8.20 4.94
CA GLU A 44 4.97 7.59 5.17
C GLU A 44 5.65 7.28 3.84
N SER A 45 6.96 7.09 3.95
CA SER A 45 7.75 6.64 2.84
C SER A 45 7.27 5.28 2.34
N GLN A 46 7.18 5.13 1.03
CA GLN A 46 6.86 3.85 0.40
C GLN A 46 7.54 3.77 -0.98
N ASP A 47 7.99 2.58 -1.36
CA ASP A 47 8.34 2.36 -2.77
C ASP A 47 7.09 2.40 -3.64
N ILE A 48 6.07 1.63 -3.24
CA ILE A 48 4.76 1.60 -3.91
C ILE A 48 3.64 1.71 -2.89
N PHE A 49 2.77 2.67 -3.08
CA PHE A 49 1.54 2.82 -2.32
C PHE A 49 0.33 2.79 -3.26
N ILE A 50 -0.59 1.85 -3.01
CA ILE A 50 -1.88 1.80 -3.69
C ILE A 50 -2.94 2.18 -2.68
N GLU A 51 -3.57 3.33 -2.89
CA GLU A 51 -4.56 3.90 -1.98
C GLU A 51 -5.96 3.82 -2.56
N VAL A 52 -6.87 3.33 -1.76
CA VAL A 52 -8.33 3.42 -1.89
C VAL A 52 -8.86 3.23 -3.32
N GLY A 53 -8.49 2.12 -3.96
CA GLY A 53 -8.93 1.76 -5.29
C GLY A 53 -9.73 0.47 -5.31
N HIS A 54 -10.43 0.22 -6.42
CA HIS A 54 -11.21 -1.00 -6.62
C HIS A 54 -10.52 -2.03 -7.54
N GLY A 55 -9.28 -1.76 -7.93
CA GLY A 55 -8.59 -2.62 -8.89
C GLY A 55 -9.27 -2.66 -10.28
N PRO A 56 -8.82 -3.51 -11.18
CA PRO A 56 -7.64 -4.35 -11.02
C PRO A 56 -6.34 -3.56 -11.09
N THR A 57 -5.35 -3.95 -10.30
CA THR A 57 -3.99 -3.41 -10.39
C THR A 57 -3.00 -4.56 -10.43
N LEU A 58 -2.03 -4.49 -11.32
CA LEU A 58 -0.96 -5.49 -11.43
C LEU A 58 0.38 -4.86 -11.06
N ILE A 59 1.05 -5.44 -10.07
CA ILE A 59 2.40 -5.06 -9.65
C ILE A 59 3.30 -6.26 -9.96
N ASP A 60 4.12 -6.17 -11.02
CA ASP A 60 4.89 -7.32 -11.46
C ASP A 60 6.34 -7.02 -11.83
N ASN A 61 7.22 -7.98 -11.52
CA ASN A 61 8.64 -7.93 -11.90
C ASN A 61 9.37 -6.66 -11.42
N ASN A 62 9.02 -6.12 -10.27
CA ASN A 62 9.72 -4.98 -9.67
C ASN A 62 10.75 -5.45 -8.64
N ILE A 63 11.70 -4.58 -8.35
CA ILE A 63 12.68 -4.71 -7.27
C ILE A 63 12.46 -3.52 -6.33
N LEU A 64 11.97 -3.80 -5.12
CA LEU A 64 11.65 -2.82 -4.09
C LEU A 64 12.65 -2.97 -2.95
N LEU A 65 13.53 -2.00 -2.76
CA LEU A 65 14.67 -2.09 -1.83
C LEU A 65 14.61 -1.09 -0.68
N SER A 66 13.62 -0.19 -0.64
CA SER A 66 13.45 0.74 0.46
C SER A 66 12.94 0.02 1.72
N ARG A 67 13.13 0.66 2.87
CA ARG A 67 12.65 0.16 4.17
C ARG A 67 11.15 -0.17 4.15
N TYR A 68 10.36 0.68 3.51
CA TYR A 68 8.93 0.49 3.30
C TYR A 68 8.68 0.21 1.83
N GLY A 69 8.54 -1.06 1.49
CA GLY A 69 8.47 -1.49 0.09
C GLY A 69 7.08 -1.33 -0.51
N LEU A 70 6.07 -1.94 0.08
CA LEU A 70 4.74 -2.02 -0.52
C LEU A 70 3.65 -1.77 0.52
N ARG A 71 2.73 -0.88 0.21
CA ARG A 71 1.51 -0.66 1.00
C ARG A 71 0.29 -0.76 0.11
N LEU A 72 -0.65 -1.62 0.50
CA LEU A 72 -1.92 -1.83 -0.18
C LEU A 72 -3.07 -1.47 0.76
N ALA A 73 -3.64 -0.28 0.59
CA ALA A 73 -4.86 0.15 1.25
C ALA A 73 -6.03 0.12 0.24
N THR A 74 -6.22 -1.04 -0.40
CA THR A 74 -7.07 -1.18 -1.58
C THR A 74 -7.56 -2.62 -1.75
N GLU A 75 -8.33 -2.85 -2.78
CA GLU A 75 -8.75 -4.19 -3.20
C GLU A 75 -8.36 -4.48 -4.65
N GLY A 76 -8.35 -5.77 -5.02
CA GLY A 76 -8.16 -6.20 -6.41
C GLY A 76 -6.76 -6.03 -6.97
N VAL A 77 -5.72 -6.21 -6.15
CA VAL A 77 -4.32 -6.13 -6.58
C VAL A 77 -3.71 -7.52 -6.76
N ALA A 78 -2.99 -7.71 -7.85
CA ALA A 78 -2.12 -8.86 -8.05
C ALA A 78 -0.64 -8.43 -7.94
N VAL A 79 0.09 -9.02 -7.00
CA VAL A 79 1.52 -8.81 -6.77
C VAL A 79 2.26 -10.06 -7.22
N VAL A 80 3.05 -9.96 -8.30
CA VAL A 80 3.57 -11.14 -9.00
C VAL A 80 5.04 -10.97 -9.38
N HIS A 81 5.86 -11.96 -9.04
CA HIS A 81 7.28 -11.99 -9.43
C HIS A 81 8.10 -10.75 -9.01
N ASN A 82 7.83 -10.17 -7.84
CA ASN A 82 8.61 -9.06 -7.33
C ASN A 82 9.68 -9.56 -6.33
N LEU A 83 10.75 -8.80 -6.20
CA LEU A 83 11.67 -8.86 -5.07
C LEU A 83 11.35 -7.69 -4.14
N ILE A 84 10.99 -7.97 -2.89
CA ILE A 84 10.59 -6.97 -1.90
C ILE A 84 11.47 -7.15 -0.66
N LEU A 85 12.33 -6.17 -0.42
CA LEU A 85 13.31 -6.18 0.67
C LEU A 85 12.78 -5.53 1.95
N GLY A 86 11.91 -4.57 1.82
CA GLY A 86 11.30 -3.84 2.92
C GLY A 86 9.99 -4.43 3.40
N SER A 87 9.28 -3.65 4.18
CA SER A 87 7.97 -4.05 4.68
C SER A 87 6.92 -4.15 3.56
N THR A 88 6.02 -5.10 3.71
CA THR A 88 4.79 -5.17 2.93
C THR A 88 3.62 -5.08 3.87
N THR A 89 2.76 -4.10 3.66
CA THR A 89 1.57 -3.86 4.47
C THR A 89 0.33 -4.00 3.61
N VAL A 90 -0.55 -4.91 4.00
CA VAL A 90 -1.84 -5.12 3.34
C VAL A 90 -2.91 -4.93 4.39
N VAL A 91 -3.31 -3.70 4.61
CA VAL A 91 -4.21 -3.35 5.69
C VAL A 91 -5.26 -2.37 5.26
N GLY A 92 -6.29 -2.37 6.05
CA GLY A 92 -7.38 -1.45 6.01
C GLY A 92 -7.07 0.02 6.21
N ALA A 93 -5.83 0.37 6.46
CA ALA A 93 -5.43 1.77 6.64
C ALA A 93 -5.81 2.62 5.42
N GLY A 94 -6.66 3.59 5.65
CA GLY A 94 -7.13 4.48 4.61
C GLY A 94 -8.44 4.06 3.95
N THR A 95 -8.96 2.87 4.24
CA THR A 95 -10.28 2.46 3.76
C THR A 95 -11.40 2.82 4.71
N ASP A 96 -11.06 3.03 5.97
CA ASP A 96 -11.97 3.61 6.96
C ASP A 96 -11.50 5.02 7.34
N TRP A 97 -12.42 5.86 7.68
CA TRP A 97 -12.15 7.18 8.22
C TRP A 97 -13.07 7.48 9.40
N GLU A 98 -12.65 8.37 10.25
CA GLU A 98 -13.46 8.82 11.35
C GLU A 98 -14.20 10.11 10.99
N VAL A 99 -15.52 10.08 11.13
CA VAL A 99 -16.39 11.23 10.96
C VAL A 99 -17.27 11.35 12.20
N ASP A 100 -17.20 12.48 12.89
CA ASP A 100 -17.97 12.75 14.11
C ASP A 100 -17.79 11.67 15.20
N GLY A 101 -16.56 11.18 15.38
CA GLY A 101 -16.23 10.13 16.34
C GLY A 101 -16.74 8.75 15.99
N ARG A 102 -17.12 8.51 14.75
CA ARG A 102 -17.56 7.21 14.24
C ARG A 102 -16.71 6.75 13.08
N SER A 103 -16.22 5.54 13.16
CA SER A 103 -15.58 4.90 12.03
C SER A 103 -16.60 4.63 10.92
N GLN A 104 -16.28 5.07 9.73
CA GLN A 104 -17.09 4.87 8.53
C GLN A 104 -16.21 4.34 7.42
N ARG A 105 -16.78 3.46 6.60
CA ARG A 105 -16.09 3.01 5.41
C ARG A 105 -16.02 4.10 4.36
N ARG A 106 -14.90 4.18 3.67
CA ARG A 106 -14.73 5.12 2.57
C ARG A 106 -15.47 4.65 1.34
N TYR A 107 -16.19 5.56 0.74
CA TYR A 107 -16.77 5.40 -0.59
C TYR A 107 -15.80 5.98 -1.59
N THR A 108 -15.47 5.23 -2.61
CA THR A 108 -14.65 5.71 -3.70
C THR A 108 -15.34 5.49 -5.03
N PRO A 109 -15.10 6.38 -6.01
CA PRO A 109 -15.60 6.17 -7.33
C PRO A 109 -14.94 4.95 -7.98
N TYR A 110 -15.67 4.28 -8.83
CA TYR A 110 -15.16 3.17 -9.62
C TYR A 110 -15.52 3.32 -11.09
N HIS A 111 -14.68 2.77 -11.94
CA HIS A 111 -14.85 2.75 -13.38
C HIS A 111 -15.33 1.39 -13.86
N ILE A 112 -16.14 1.38 -14.89
CA ILE A 112 -16.41 0.16 -15.65
C ILE A 112 -15.10 -0.29 -16.30
N ARG A 113 -14.83 -1.59 -16.33
CA ARG A 113 -13.62 -2.14 -16.93
C ARG A 113 -13.37 -1.58 -18.33
N HIS A 114 -12.12 -1.20 -18.61
CA HIS A 114 -11.67 -0.63 -19.87
C HIS A 114 -12.36 0.69 -20.28
N ARG A 115 -12.93 1.40 -19.34
CA ARG A 115 -13.56 2.72 -19.52
C ARG A 115 -13.02 3.70 -18.50
N THR A 116 -13.21 4.98 -18.78
CA THR A 116 -12.73 6.06 -17.91
C THR A 116 -13.87 6.83 -17.23
N GLU A 117 -15.11 6.49 -17.57
CA GLU A 117 -16.27 7.11 -16.94
C GLU A 117 -16.51 6.51 -15.56
N VAL A 118 -16.74 7.37 -14.60
CA VAL A 118 -17.20 6.95 -13.27
C VAL A 118 -18.56 6.27 -13.42
N ALA A 119 -18.64 5.01 -12.98
CA ALA A 119 -19.86 4.22 -13.02
C ALA A 119 -20.70 4.39 -11.75
N GLY A 120 -20.08 4.81 -10.65
CA GLY A 120 -20.74 4.98 -9.37
C GLY A 120 -19.73 5.08 -8.24
N MET A 121 -20.26 4.98 -7.02
CA MET A 121 -19.48 4.98 -5.77
C MET A 121 -19.64 3.63 -5.09
N MET A 122 -18.53 3.05 -4.64
CA MET A 122 -18.53 1.79 -3.89
C MET A 122 -17.70 1.90 -2.62
N THR A 123 -18.05 1.10 -1.64
CA THR A 123 -17.25 0.91 -0.43
C THR A 123 -16.05 0.02 -0.74
N ILE A 124 -14.88 0.39 -0.24
CA ILE A 124 -13.70 -0.47 -0.29
C ILE A 124 -13.84 -1.57 0.76
N LEU A 125 -13.65 -2.82 0.37
CA LEU A 125 -13.86 -4.00 1.21
C LEU A 125 -12.57 -4.72 1.61
N HIS A 126 -11.40 -4.21 1.28
CA HIS A 126 -10.11 -4.83 1.62
C HIS A 126 -9.96 -6.28 1.18
N GLY A 127 -10.27 -6.59 -0.02
CA GLY A 127 -10.21 -7.98 -0.44
C GLY A 127 -9.54 -8.19 -1.78
N ASP A 128 -9.47 -9.46 -2.16
CA ASP A 128 -8.99 -9.90 -3.46
C ASP A 128 -7.57 -9.43 -3.82
N ASN A 129 -6.71 -9.26 -2.81
CA ASN A 129 -5.28 -9.03 -3.03
C ASN A 129 -4.57 -10.38 -3.13
N ARG A 130 -3.80 -10.58 -4.18
CA ARG A 130 -3.21 -11.87 -4.54
C ARG A 130 -1.70 -11.76 -4.72
N PHE A 131 -0.97 -12.69 -4.12
CA PHE A 131 0.48 -12.71 -4.14
C PHE A 131 0.97 -14.01 -4.77
N TYR A 132 1.75 -13.91 -5.86
CA TYR A 132 2.28 -15.06 -6.56
C TYR A 132 3.78 -14.91 -6.85
N ASN A 133 4.55 -15.93 -6.51
CA ASN A 133 5.96 -16.05 -6.89
C ASN A 133 6.82 -14.82 -6.55
N ASN A 134 6.53 -14.13 -5.46
CA ASN A 134 7.36 -13.05 -4.98
C ASN A 134 8.46 -13.58 -4.06
N ILE A 135 9.54 -12.83 -3.95
CA ILE A 135 10.60 -13.04 -2.97
C ILE A 135 10.49 -11.92 -1.94
N PHE A 136 10.17 -12.27 -0.70
CA PHE A 136 10.15 -11.35 0.43
C PHE A 136 11.41 -11.57 1.26
N VAL A 137 12.14 -10.50 1.50
CA VAL A 137 13.34 -10.52 2.32
C VAL A 137 13.18 -9.52 3.45
N GLN A 138 13.13 -9.99 4.68
CA GLN A 138 13.16 -9.11 5.83
C GLN A 138 14.60 -8.67 6.11
N TYR A 139 14.98 -7.56 5.54
CA TYR A 139 16.34 -7.02 5.68
C TYR A 139 16.48 -6.11 6.88
N TYR A 140 15.48 -5.29 7.15
CA TYR A 140 15.53 -4.33 8.23
C TYR A 140 15.14 -4.99 9.55
N PRO A 141 15.95 -4.78 10.61
CA PRO A 141 15.62 -5.33 11.91
C PRO A 141 14.31 -4.71 12.42
N VAL A 142 13.56 -5.50 13.15
CA VAL A 142 12.41 -5.00 13.91
C VAL A 142 12.97 -4.08 15.00
N ASP A 143 12.64 -2.80 14.95
CA ASP A 143 13.01 -1.88 16.00
C ASP A 143 12.02 -2.02 17.16
N ASN A 144 12.42 -2.75 18.20
CA ASN A 144 11.60 -2.97 19.38
C ASN A 144 11.39 -1.70 20.24
N ASN A 145 12.00 -0.58 19.86
CA ASN A 145 11.96 0.68 20.59
C ASN A 145 11.00 1.71 19.97
N GLU A 146 10.43 1.44 18.81
CA GLU A 146 9.42 2.33 18.27
C GLU A 146 8.14 2.20 19.12
N SER A 147 7.61 3.33 19.54
CA SER A 147 6.53 3.43 20.51
C SER A 147 5.34 2.56 20.11
N LYS A 148 4.82 1.82 21.08
CA LYS A 148 3.62 0.97 20.94
C LYS A 148 2.33 1.73 20.61
N GLU A 149 2.43 3.02 20.29
CA GLU A 149 1.29 3.92 20.18
C GLU A 149 0.68 4.01 18.78
N SER A 150 1.36 3.47 17.76
CA SER A 150 0.79 3.40 16.42
C SER A 150 0.79 1.97 15.90
N PRO A 151 -0.37 1.39 15.60
CA PRO A 151 -0.45 0.07 14.99
C PRO A 151 0.25 -0.01 13.63
N TYR A 152 0.52 1.13 13.01
CA TYR A 152 1.18 1.22 11.71
C TYR A 152 2.71 1.14 11.77
N TYR A 153 3.32 1.31 12.94
CA TYR A 153 4.77 1.44 13.12
C TYR A 153 5.44 0.23 13.75
N GLN A 154 4.66 -0.71 14.25
CA GLN A 154 5.19 -1.74 15.13
C GLN A 154 5.97 -2.82 14.41
N VAL A 155 5.95 -2.84 13.09
CA VAL A 155 6.52 -3.98 12.41
C VAL A 155 7.19 -3.64 11.11
N VAL A 156 8.50 -3.60 11.14
CA VAL A 156 9.33 -3.71 9.96
C VAL A 156 9.39 -5.19 9.59
N GLY A 157 8.62 -5.58 8.63
CA GLY A 157 8.52 -6.96 8.19
C GLY A 157 7.37 -7.17 7.22
N ASN A 158 7.18 -8.39 6.79
CA ASN A 158 6.13 -8.71 5.85
C ASN A 158 4.85 -9.12 6.60
N HIS A 159 3.91 -8.21 6.73
CA HIS A 159 2.62 -8.42 7.38
C HIS A 159 1.50 -8.56 6.36
N VAL A 160 1.58 -9.58 5.55
CA VAL A 160 0.57 -9.85 4.53
C VAL A 160 -0.75 -10.31 5.14
N TRP A 161 -0.73 -10.77 6.40
CA TRP A 161 -1.87 -11.47 7.01
C TRP A 161 -2.36 -10.91 8.35
N ASP A 162 -1.63 -9.99 8.98
CA ASP A 162 -1.87 -9.64 10.37
C ASP A 162 -3.10 -8.76 10.63
N GLU A 163 -3.75 -8.25 9.63
CA GLU A 163 -4.94 -7.42 9.79
C GLU A 163 -6.04 -7.77 8.78
N TYR A 164 -6.20 -9.04 8.49
CA TYR A 164 -7.44 -9.44 7.85
C TYR A 164 -8.56 -9.17 8.85
N PRO A 165 -9.54 -8.33 8.51
CA PRO A 165 -10.70 -8.23 9.36
C PRO A 165 -11.28 -9.64 9.49
N THR A 166 -11.22 -10.19 10.68
CA THR A 166 -12.06 -11.31 11.00
C THR A 166 -13.46 -10.79 10.83
N TYR A 167 -14.16 -11.27 9.83
CA TYR A 167 -15.61 -11.11 9.77
C TYR A 167 -16.13 -11.94 10.93
N ASP A 168 -16.27 -11.33 12.08
CA ASP A 168 -17.21 -11.85 13.07
C ASP A 168 -18.59 -11.64 12.47
N GLU A 169 -19.19 -12.75 12.12
CA GLU A 169 -20.56 -12.84 11.67
C GLU A 169 -21.55 -12.29 12.70
#